data_c37be8ef4962e9ac8ae2d7fe40ad9afb
#
_entry.id   c37be8ef4962e9ac8ae2d7fe40ad9afb
#
_cell.length_a   1.000
_cell.length_b   1.000
_cell.length_c   1.000
_cell.angle_alpha   90.00
_cell.angle_beta   90.00
_cell.angle_gamma   90.00
#
_symmetry.space_group_name_H-M   'P 1'
#
loop_
_entity.id
_entity.type
_entity.pdbx_description
1 polymer ?
#
loop_
_entity_poly.entity_id
_entity_poly.type
_entity_poly.pdbx_seq_one_letter_code
_entity_poly.pdbx_strand_id
1 'polypeptide(L)'
;MTKDLKWSNYDFTKIPFDDIVSVGQRTLLYRDLFTVSWLLGRFCNYKCSYCWPYARSDRKDHRPTELCLSTIDEIKRQARENGFNSFHFSLSGGEPTFHPGYLDILQHLADDIQSTNYTSVHMTSNCSRNMRWFKDYVERVKPFHRASITASLHTEHLNTTEKMQDFADKLILCQEHDVQVTINMVMVPDWFERDWENALFFHEQGINVTLKPQSDPTASRVVEGYRPEDLKRLHNGMPQLAYTESKRKWADRPRPSFELPPYAIGKNDNSVP
;
A
#
# COMPACT_ATOMS: atom_id res chain seq x y z
N MET A 1 4.00 0.08 34.98
CA MET A 1 5.19 0.92 34.69
C MET A 1 5.78 0.43 33.39
N THR A 2 5.34 1.01 32.25
CA THR A 2 5.99 0.81 30.94
C THR A 2 7.29 1.60 30.99
N LYS A 3 8.41 0.92 31.08
CA LYS A 3 9.73 1.54 30.89
C LYS A 3 9.74 2.04 29.44
N ASP A 4 9.96 3.34 29.24
CA ASP A 4 10.27 3.90 27.94
C ASP A 4 11.50 3.20 27.37
N LEU A 5 11.28 2.21 26.55
CA LEU A 5 12.31 1.48 25.83
C LEU A 5 12.87 2.42 24.74
N LYS A 6 13.99 3.08 25.03
CA LYS A 6 14.74 3.79 24.00
C LYS A 6 15.43 2.77 23.12
N TRP A 7 14.83 2.45 21.99
CA TRP A 7 15.33 1.50 21.00
C TRP A 7 16.78 1.75 20.56
N SER A 8 17.24 3.02 20.64
CA SER A 8 18.63 3.42 20.33
C SER A 8 19.70 2.79 21.24
N ASN A 9 19.30 2.22 22.36
CA ASN A 9 20.25 1.64 23.34
C ASN A 9 20.29 0.10 23.28
N TYR A 10 19.60 -0.52 22.34
CA TYR A 10 19.57 -1.97 22.20
C TYR A 10 20.54 -2.43 21.11
N ASP A 11 21.48 -3.25 21.49
CA ASP A 11 22.29 -4.03 20.56
C ASP A 11 21.52 -5.32 20.22
N PHE A 12 20.75 -5.27 19.14
CA PHE A 12 19.92 -6.39 18.69
C PHE A 12 20.72 -7.64 18.34
N THR A 13 22.03 -7.52 18.09
CA THR A 13 22.90 -8.65 17.78
C THR A 13 23.20 -9.50 19.01
N LYS A 14 22.95 -8.95 20.22
CA LYS A 14 23.19 -9.60 21.52
C LYS A 14 21.94 -10.14 22.19
N ILE A 15 20.76 -9.99 21.56
CA ILE A 15 19.52 -10.53 22.11
C ILE A 15 19.50 -12.04 21.83
N PRO A 16 19.48 -12.90 22.86
CA PRO A 16 19.29 -14.32 22.66
C PRO A 16 17.97 -14.59 21.93
N PHE A 17 17.98 -15.47 20.93
CA PHE A 17 16.76 -15.81 20.19
C PHE A 17 15.62 -16.31 21.09
N ASP A 18 15.98 -16.94 22.22
CA ASP A 18 15.03 -17.40 23.23
C ASP A 18 14.24 -16.28 23.92
N ASP A 19 14.73 -15.04 23.85
CA ASP A 19 14.06 -13.86 24.38
C ASP A 19 13.14 -13.17 23.37
N ILE A 20 13.08 -13.67 22.14
CA ILE A 20 12.16 -13.17 21.12
C ILE A 20 10.74 -13.63 21.46
N VAL A 21 9.87 -12.68 21.78
CA VAL A 21 8.47 -12.95 22.17
C VAL A 21 7.51 -12.97 20.99
N SER A 22 7.86 -12.30 19.88
CA SER A 22 7.07 -12.35 18.64
C SER A 22 7.91 -11.98 17.44
N VAL A 23 7.57 -12.55 16.28
CA VAL A 23 8.13 -12.18 14.98
C VAL A 23 6.94 -11.86 14.07
N GLY A 24 7.03 -10.76 13.34
CA GLY A 24 5.94 -10.34 12.46
C GLY A 24 5.60 -11.41 11.41
N GLN A 25 4.32 -11.70 11.23
CA GLN A 25 3.84 -12.78 10.36
C GLN A 25 4.35 -12.70 8.91
N ARG A 26 4.60 -11.49 8.38
CA ARG A 26 5.19 -11.31 7.05
C ARG A 26 6.60 -11.87 6.94
N THR A 27 7.41 -11.72 7.98
CA THR A 27 8.78 -12.22 8.02
C THR A 27 8.82 -13.76 8.06
N LEU A 28 7.79 -14.38 8.64
CA LEU A 28 7.69 -15.84 8.75
C LEU A 28 7.23 -16.49 7.44
N LEU A 29 6.35 -15.84 6.69
CA LEU A 29 5.77 -16.39 5.46
C LEU A 29 6.71 -16.32 4.25
N TYR A 30 7.59 -15.32 4.20
CA TYR A 30 8.46 -15.04 3.06
C TYR A 30 9.85 -14.63 3.56
N ARG A 31 10.66 -15.61 3.97
CA ARG A 31 12.04 -15.38 4.44
C ARG A 31 12.93 -14.73 3.40
N ASP A 32 12.64 -15.02 2.14
CA ASP A 32 13.35 -14.51 0.99
C ASP A 32 12.66 -13.28 0.36
N LEU A 33 11.69 -12.65 1.06
CA LEU A 33 10.98 -11.48 0.54
C LEU A 33 11.77 -10.20 0.72
N PHE A 34 12.16 -9.60 -0.38
CA PHE A 34 12.75 -8.27 -0.43
C PHE A 34 11.68 -7.23 -0.75
N THR A 35 11.49 -6.26 0.15
CA THR A 35 10.48 -5.21 0.00
C THR A 35 11.13 -3.90 -0.42
N VAL A 36 10.63 -3.34 -1.51
CA VAL A 36 11.03 -2.04 -2.04
C VAL A 36 9.86 -1.06 -1.89
N SER A 37 10.05 -0.01 -1.09
CA SER A 37 9.15 1.15 -1.06
C SER A 37 9.76 2.26 -1.90
N TRP A 38 9.13 2.60 -3.02
CA TRP A 38 9.71 3.50 -4.01
C TRP A 38 8.83 4.70 -4.29
N LEU A 39 9.36 5.88 -4.05
CA LEU A 39 8.78 7.14 -4.48
C LEU A 39 9.26 7.45 -5.91
N LEU A 40 8.41 7.20 -6.91
CA LEU A 40 8.73 7.39 -8.34
C LEU A 40 8.90 8.85 -8.73
N GLY A 41 8.46 9.77 -7.90
CA GLY A 41 8.58 11.19 -8.08
C GLY A 41 7.68 11.95 -7.12
N ARG A 42 7.78 13.26 -7.12
CA ARG A 42 6.98 14.13 -6.23
C ARG A 42 5.86 14.85 -6.98
N PHE A 43 5.80 14.76 -8.30
CA PHE A 43 4.73 15.38 -9.08
C PHE A 43 3.37 14.81 -8.67
N CYS A 44 2.42 15.71 -8.42
CA CYS A 44 1.02 15.36 -8.21
C CYS A 44 0.12 16.36 -8.95
N ASN A 45 -0.88 15.86 -9.63
CA ASN A 45 -1.88 16.68 -10.32
C ASN A 45 -2.92 17.27 -9.36
N TYR A 46 -2.99 16.77 -8.11
CA TYR A 46 -3.86 17.31 -7.06
C TYR A 46 -3.08 18.24 -6.12
N LYS A 47 -3.81 19.17 -5.49
CA LYS A 47 -3.29 20.15 -4.53
C LYS A 47 -4.12 20.11 -3.25
N CYS A 48 -4.19 18.92 -2.64
CA CYS A 48 -4.96 18.73 -1.41
C CYS A 48 -4.42 19.62 -0.30
N SER A 49 -5.31 20.29 0.42
CA SER A 49 -4.98 21.25 1.50
C SER A 49 -4.22 20.60 2.66
N TYR A 50 -4.49 19.31 2.91
CA TYR A 50 -3.88 18.51 3.97
C TYR A 50 -2.65 17.72 3.52
N CYS A 51 -2.22 17.86 2.26
CA CYS A 51 -1.02 17.17 1.78
C CYS A 51 0.22 17.78 2.42
N TRP A 52 1.13 16.91 2.84
CA TRP A 52 2.38 17.37 3.41
C TRP A 52 3.20 18.16 2.37
N PRO A 53 3.73 19.34 2.71
CA PRO A 53 4.41 20.23 1.75
C PRO A 53 5.59 19.56 1.04
N TYR A 54 6.27 18.64 1.70
CA TYR A 54 7.42 17.91 1.13
C TYR A 54 7.01 16.70 0.28
N ALA A 55 5.76 16.25 0.34
CA ALA A 55 5.31 15.03 -0.34
C ALA A 55 4.99 15.25 -1.82
N ARG A 56 4.73 16.48 -2.25
CA ARG A 56 4.34 16.79 -3.62
C ARG A 56 5.17 17.93 -4.24
N SER A 57 5.16 17.98 -5.57
CA SER A 57 5.74 19.04 -6.40
C SER A 57 4.86 19.29 -7.62
N ASP A 58 4.85 20.53 -8.11
CA ASP A 58 4.21 20.90 -9.38
C ASP A 58 5.10 20.60 -10.59
N ARG A 59 6.36 20.23 -10.36
CA ARG A 59 7.32 19.94 -11.43
C ARG A 59 7.19 18.49 -11.88
N LYS A 60 7.06 18.29 -13.20
CA LYS A 60 7.07 16.98 -13.85
C LYS A 60 8.50 16.47 -14.08
N ASP A 61 9.32 16.54 -13.07
CA ASP A 61 10.72 16.13 -13.06
C ASP A 61 10.82 14.62 -12.72
N HIS A 62 10.15 13.80 -13.53
CA HIS A 62 10.25 12.35 -13.39
C HIS A 62 11.64 11.86 -13.75
N ARG A 63 12.09 10.81 -13.09
CA ARG A 63 13.32 10.11 -13.50
C ARG A 63 13.10 9.46 -14.87
N PRO A 64 14.13 9.38 -15.72
CA PRO A 64 14.03 8.62 -16.97
C PRO A 64 13.57 7.19 -16.72
N THR A 65 12.70 6.69 -17.59
CA THR A 65 12.16 5.32 -17.47
C THR A 65 13.29 4.30 -17.47
N GLU A 66 14.26 4.42 -18.37
CA GLU A 66 15.41 3.53 -18.50
C GLU A 66 16.24 3.45 -17.21
N LEU A 67 16.36 4.58 -16.51
CA LEU A 67 17.04 4.60 -15.20
C LEU A 67 16.22 3.85 -14.15
N CYS A 68 14.89 3.94 -14.20
CA CYS A 68 14.03 3.17 -13.30
C CYS A 68 14.16 1.66 -13.58
N LEU A 69 14.16 1.25 -14.84
CA LEU A 69 14.32 -0.16 -15.22
C LEU A 69 15.67 -0.72 -14.79
N SER A 70 16.76 -0.03 -15.09
CA SER A 70 18.11 -0.46 -14.67
C SER A 70 18.28 -0.49 -13.15
N THR A 71 17.59 0.40 -12.43
CA THR A 71 17.57 0.38 -10.96
C THR A 71 16.86 -0.87 -10.43
N ILE A 72 15.77 -1.29 -11.06
CA ILE A 72 15.05 -2.54 -10.71
C ILE A 72 15.97 -3.75 -10.90
N ASP A 73 16.67 -3.82 -12.05
CA ASP A 73 17.60 -4.91 -12.35
C ASP A 73 18.70 -5.01 -11.30
N GLU A 74 19.28 -3.87 -10.93
CA GLU A 74 20.34 -3.84 -9.93
C GLU A 74 19.82 -4.21 -8.53
N ILE A 75 18.64 -3.74 -8.13
CA ILE A 75 17.99 -4.14 -6.87
C ILE A 75 17.77 -5.64 -6.84
N LYS A 76 17.18 -6.21 -7.90
CA LYS A 76 16.91 -7.65 -7.98
C LYS A 76 18.20 -8.46 -7.98
N ARG A 77 19.23 -8.01 -8.70
CA ARG A 77 20.55 -8.66 -8.73
C ARG A 77 21.16 -8.73 -7.33
N GLN A 78 21.27 -7.58 -6.65
CA GLN A 78 21.85 -7.52 -5.29
C GLN A 78 21.02 -8.31 -4.28
N ALA A 79 19.70 -8.25 -4.37
CA ALA A 79 18.82 -9.01 -3.48
C ALA A 79 19.04 -10.51 -3.65
N ARG A 80 19.13 -11.01 -4.90
CA ARG A 80 19.41 -12.43 -5.17
C ARG A 80 20.77 -12.89 -4.65
N GLU A 81 21.81 -12.07 -4.77
CA GLU A 81 23.13 -12.35 -4.21
C GLU A 81 23.10 -12.48 -2.68
N ASN A 82 22.10 -11.88 -2.03
CA ASN A 82 21.86 -11.96 -0.58
C ASN A 82 20.76 -12.99 -0.20
N GLY A 83 20.39 -13.88 -1.12
CA GLY A 83 19.45 -14.97 -0.85
C GLY A 83 17.96 -14.61 -0.96
N PHE A 84 17.62 -13.41 -1.47
CA PHE A 84 16.23 -13.01 -1.69
C PHE A 84 15.80 -13.33 -3.13
N ASN A 85 14.73 -14.11 -3.29
CA ASN A 85 14.14 -14.40 -4.61
C ASN A 85 12.62 -14.16 -4.64
N SER A 86 12.10 -13.49 -3.63
CA SER A 86 10.73 -12.99 -3.59
C SER A 86 10.76 -11.47 -3.47
N PHE A 87 9.85 -10.78 -4.17
CA PHE A 87 9.88 -9.32 -4.26
C PHE A 87 8.51 -8.70 -3.99
N HIS A 88 8.52 -7.59 -3.27
CA HIS A 88 7.38 -6.71 -3.15
C HIS A 88 7.78 -5.28 -3.51
N PHE A 89 7.16 -4.73 -4.55
CA PHE A 89 7.37 -3.34 -4.95
C PHE A 89 6.14 -2.50 -4.60
N SER A 90 6.32 -1.57 -3.67
CA SER A 90 5.32 -0.56 -3.30
C SER A 90 5.66 0.76 -4.00
N LEU A 91 4.88 1.09 -5.03
CA LEU A 91 5.10 2.27 -5.87
C LEU A 91 4.19 3.41 -5.42
N SER A 92 4.79 4.53 -5.04
CA SER A 92 4.10 5.72 -4.54
C SER A 92 4.82 7.00 -4.99
N GLY A 93 4.47 8.12 -4.39
CA GLY A 93 5.07 9.42 -4.68
C GLY A 93 4.08 10.55 -4.46
N GLY A 94 4.16 11.61 -5.27
CA GLY A 94 3.06 12.57 -5.38
C GLY A 94 1.85 11.84 -6.00
N GLU A 95 1.81 11.72 -7.33
CA GLU A 95 0.90 10.79 -8.02
C GLU A 95 1.71 9.92 -8.98
N PRO A 96 2.00 8.66 -8.62
CA PRO A 96 2.94 7.81 -9.36
C PRO A 96 2.46 7.48 -10.77
N THR A 97 1.15 7.44 -11.01
CA THR A 97 0.58 7.09 -12.33
C THR A 97 0.87 8.13 -13.41
N PHE A 98 1.35 9.32 -13.01
CA PHE A 98 1.80 10.34 -13.96
C PHE A 98 3.26 10.17 -14.40
N HIS A 99 4.00 9.24 -13.79
CA HIS A 99 5.30 8.85 -14.34
C HIS A 99 5.09 8.27 -15.75
N PRO A 100 5.78 8.81 -16.79
CA PRO A 100 5.49 8.42 -18.18
C PRO A 100 5.70 6.93 -18.43
N GLY A 101 6.68 6.31 -17.80
CA GLY A 101 6.98 4.88 -17.91
C GLY A 101 6.36 4.01 -16.81
N TYR A 102 5.29 4.42 -16.13
CA TYR A 102 4.72 3.62 -15.04
C TYR A 102 4.31 2.21 -15.47
N LEU A 103 3.61 2.10 -16.61
CA LEU A 103 3.19 0.81 -17.15
C LEU A 103 4.38 -0.02 -17.66
N ASP A 104 5.44 0.63 -18.16
CA ASP A 104 6.67 -0.04 -18.59
C ASP A 104 7.43 -0.59 -17.39
N ILE A 105 7.46 0.15 -16.27
CA ILE A 105 8.01 -0.33 -14.99
C ILE A 105 7.27 -1.59 -14.53
N LEU A 106 5.93 -1.61 -14.59
CA LEU A 106 5.17 -2.81 -14.23
C LEU A 106 5.48 -3.98 -15.17
N GLN A 107 5.56 -3.73 -16.48
CA GLN A 107 5.92 -4.76 -17.44
C GLN A 107 7.30 -5.35 -17.13
N HIS A 108 8.28 -4.50 -16.94
CA HIS A 108 9.65 -4.92 -16.62
C HIS A 108 9.75 -5.71 -15.31
N LEU A 109 8.95 -5.34 -14.30
CA LEU A 109 8.86 -6.12 -13.06
C LEU A 109 8.25 -7.51 -13.28
N ALA A 110 7.39 -7.67 -14.29
CA ALA A 110 6.75 -8.93 -14.63
C ALA A 110 7.58 -9.83 -15.54
N ASP A 111 8.52 -9.28 -16.31
CA ASP A 111 9.25 -10.03 -17.37
C ASP A 111 10.02 -11.24 -16.84
N ASP A 112 10.55 -11.15 -15.63
CA ASP A 112 11.30 -12.24 -14.99
C ASP A 112 10.52 -12.98 -13.89
N ILE A 113 9.22 -12.79 -13.83
CA ILE A 113 8.39 -13.30 -12.71
C ILE A 113 8.47 -14.82 -12.56
N GLN A 114 8.68 -15.55 -13.66
CA GLN A 114 8.81 -17.00 -13.65
C GLN A 114 10.12 -17.48 -12.98
N SER A 115 11.11 -16.61 -12.86
CA SER A 115 12.38 -16.88 -12.17
C SER A 115 12.34 -16.51 -10.68
N THR A 116 11.22 -16.00 -10.19
CA THR A 116 11.01 -15.60 -8.79
C THR A 116 10.10 -16.57 -8.07
N ASN A 117 10.30 -16.72 -6.75
CA ASN A 117 9.39 -17.52 -5.93
C ASN A 117 8.06 -16.80 -5.73
N TYR A 118 8.11 -15.47 -5.60
CA TYR A 118 6.94 -14.62 -5.43
C TYR A 118 7.26 -13.19 -5.85
N THR A 119 6.36 -12.55 -6.59
CA THR A 119 6.46 -11.12 -6.90
C THR A 119 5.10 -10.46 -6.77
N SER A 120 5.06 -9.38 -6.02
CA SER A 120 3.86 -8.58 -5.81
C SER A 120 4.11 -7.10 -6.01
N VAL A 121 3.06 -6.40 -6.40
CA VAL A 121 3.10 -4.94 -6.58
C VAL A 121 1.99 -4.27 -5.79
N HIS A 122 2.30 -3.10 -5.28
CA HIS A 122 1.35 -2.21 -4.63
C HIS A 122 1.44 -0.82 -5.24
N MET A 123 0.29 -0.20 -5.46
CA MET A 123 0.18 1.18 -5.93
C MET A 123 -0.55 2.03 -4.90
N THR A 124 -0.01 3.18 -4.53
CA THR A 124 -0.76 4.24 -3.84
C THR A 124 -1.03 5.36 -4.82
N SER A 125 -2.30 5.65 -5.11
CA SER A 125 -2.71 6.58 -6.18
C SER A 125 -3.98 7.33 -5.83
N ASN A 126 -4.13 8.55 -6.32
CA ASN A 126 -5.38 9.30 -6.30
C ASN A 126 -6.37 8.86 -7.40
N CYS A 127 -6.02 7.87 -8.19
CA CYS A 127 -6.82 7.26 -9.24
C CYS A 127 -7.38 8.26 -10.28
N SER A 128 -6.69 9.37 -10.52
CA SER A 128 -7.16 10.43 -11.43
C SER A 128 -6.90 10.15 -12.93
N ARG A 129 -6.19 9.07 -13.26
CA ARG A 129 -6.06 8.62 -14.65
C ARG A 129 -7.42 8.17 -15.18
N ASN A 130 -7.60 8.26 -16.49
CA ASN A 130 -8.86 7.85 -17.13
C ASN A 130 -9.06 6.32 -17.12
N MET A 131 -10.27 5.87 -17.38
CA MET A 131 -10.66 4.46 -17.41
C MET A 131 -9.80 3.62 -18.37
N ARG A 132 -9.39 4.18 -19.53
CA ARG A 132 -8.53 3.48 -20.49
C ARG A 132 -7.20 3.10 -19.85
N TRP A 133 -6.59 4.01 -19.11
CA TRP A 133 -5.33 3.74 -18.39
C TRP A 133 -5.50 2.62 -17.37
N PHE A 134 -6.64 2.58 -16.64
CA PHE A 134 -6.92 1.51 -15.68
C PHE A 134 -7.12 0.15 -16.36
N LYS A 135 -7.73 0.10 -17.55
CA LYS A 135 -7.80 -1.12 -18.36
C LYS A 135 -6.39 -1.61 -18.75
N ASP A 136 -5.50 -0.72 -19.15
CA ASP A 136 -4.12 -1.07 -19.45
C ASP A 136 -3.37 -1.52 -18.18
N TYR A 137 -3.64 -0.88 -17.03
CA TYR A 137 -3.05 -1.22 -15.74
C TYR A 137 -3.42 -2.64 -15.27
N VAL A 138 -4.69 -3.02 -15.32
CA VAL A 138 -5.12 -4.35 -14.86
C VAL A 138 -4.51 -5.47 -15.71
N GLU A 139 -4.33 -5.24 -17.02
CA GLU A 139 -3.63 -6.21 -17.87
C GLU A 139 -2.13 -6.31 -17.51
N ARG A 140 -1.47 -5.20 -17.17
CA ARG A 140 -0.05 -5.18 -16.78
C ARG A 140 0.20 -5.86 -15.44
N VAL A 141 -0.75 -5.80 -14.50
CA VAL A 141 -0.58 -6.42 -13.19
C VAL A 141 -1.06 -7.86 -13.12
N LYS A 142 -1.73 -8.35 -14.14
CA LYS A 142 -2.24 -9.72 -14.22
C LYS A 142 -1.20 -10.84 -14.02
N PRO A 143 0.07 -10.71 -14.48
CA PRO A 143 1.10 -11.73 -14.27
C PRO A 143 1.55 -11.84 -12.80
N PHE A 144 1.40 -10.80 -11.99
CA PHE A 144 1.89 -10.78 -10.61
C PHE A 144 1.15 -11.79 -9.72
N HIS A 145 1.85 -12.34 -8.76
CA HIS A 145 1.25 -13.20 -7.74
C HIS A 145 0.22 -12.44 -6.90
N ARG A 146 0.45 -11.15 -6.71
CA ARG A 146 -0.50 -10.25 -6.04
C ARG A 146 -0.32 -8.84 -6.56
N ALA A 147 -1.44 -8.16 -6.82
CA ALA A 147 -1.47 -6.73 -7.03
C ALA A 147 -2.46 -6.07 -6.07
N SER A 148 -2.13 -4.88 -5.61
CA SER A 148 -3.01 -4.14 -4.70
C SER A 148 -2.93 -2.63 -4.94
N ILE A 149 -4.02 -1.94 -4.63
CA ILE A 149 -4.13 -0.49 -4.69
C ILE A 149 -4.59 0.04 -3.35
N THR A 150 -3.86 1.02 -2.83
CA THR A 150 -4.40 1.99 -1.88
C THR A 150 -4.85 3.21 -2.68
N ALA A 151 -6.15 3.34 -2.87
CA ALA A 151 -6.77 4.46 -3.57
C ALA A 151 -6.98 5.62 -2.59
N SER A 152 -6.30 6.73 -2.83
CA SER A 152 -6.43 7.91 -1.98
C SER A 152 -7.64 8.73 -2.41
N LEU A 153 -8.71 8.68 -1.62
CA LEU A 153 -9.92 9.46 -1.87
C LEU A 153 -9.73 10.89 -1.36
N HIS A 154 -9.75 11.83 -2.29
CA HIS A 154 -9.57 13.26 -2.03
C HIS A 154 -10.83 14.03 -2.40
N THR A 155 -11.72 14.24 -1.45
CA THR A 155 -13.04 14.88 -1.65
C THR A 155 -12.98 16.33 -2.09
N GLU A 156 -11.84 17.01 -1.89
CA GLU A 156 -11.58 18.34 -2.48
C GLU A 156 -11.61 18.32 -4.00
N HIS A 157 -11.23 17.20 -4.62
CA HIS A 157 -11.13 17.03 -6.08
C HIS A 157 -12.25 16.17 -6.64
N LEU A 158 -12.74 15.20 -5.86
CA LEU A 158 -13.86 14.33 -6.19
C LEU A 158 -15.16 14.89 -5.57
N ASN A 159 -15.58 16.05 -6.05
CA ASN A 159 -16.63 16.88 -5.45
C ASN A 159 -17.96 16.85 -6.21
N THR A 160 -18.15 15.92 -7.15
CA THR A 160 -19.42 15.67 -7.84
C THR A 160 -19.71 14.17 -7.87
N THR A 161 -21.00 13.82 -7.99
CA THR A 161 -21.45 12.43 -8.09
C THR A 161 -20.80 11.69 -9.25
N GLU A 162 -20.65 12.34 -10.39
CA GLU A 162 -20.04 11.74 -11.59
C GLU A 162 -18.56 11.39 -11.36
N LYS A 163 -17.79 12.27 -10.68
CA LYS A 163 -16.39 12.00 -10.34
C LYS A 163 -16.25 10.89 -9.31
N MET A 164 -17.15 10.85 -8.33
CA MET A 164 -17.20 9.80 -7.32
C MET A 164 -17.50 8.45 -7.97
N GLN A 165 -18.46 8.41 -8.91
CA GLN A 165 -18.81 7.19 -9.64
C GLN A 165 -17.68 6.75 -10.56
N ASP A 166 -17.06 7.66 -11.33
CA ASP A 166 -15.89 7.35 -12.18
C ASP A 166 -14.72 6.77 -11.34
N PHE A 167 -14.51 7.29 -10.13
CA PHE A 167 -13.52 6.75 -9.19
C PHE A 167 -13.92 5.33 -8.72
N ALA A 168 -15.19 5.11 -8.35
CA ALA A 168 -15.70 3.80 -7.94
C ALA A 168 -15.57 2.76 -9.08
N ASP A 169 -15.97 3.13 -10.29
CA ASP A 169 -15.95 2.23 -11.47
C ASP A 169 -14.52 1.73 -11.77
N LYS A 170 -13.50 2.58 -11.61
CA LYS A 170 -12.09 2.19 -11.76
C LYS A 170 -11.65 1.19 -10.70
N LEU A 171 -12.12 1.37 -9.47
CA LEU A 171 -11.77 0.48 -8.37
C LEU A 171 -12.51 -0.86 -8.49
N ILE A 172 -13.76 -0.86 -8.92
CA ILE A 172 -14.53 -2.07 -9.22
C ILE A 172 -13.87 -2.85 -10.36
N LEU A 173 -13.47 -2.17 -11.46
CA LEU A 173 -12.69 -2.79 -12.53
C LEU A 173 -11.44 -3.49 -11.98
N CYS A 174 -10.71 -2.83 -11.08
CA CYS A 174 -9.53 -3.44 -10.45
C CYS A 174 -9.90 -4.69 -9.64
N GLN A 175 -10.98 -4.66 -8.84
CA GLN A 175 -11.44 -5.83 -8.07
C GLN A 175 -11.86 -6.99 -8.98
N GLU A 176 -12.55 -6.72 -10.09
CA GLU A 176 -12.95 -7.70 -11.09
C GLU A 176 -11.74 -8.41 -11.75
N HIS A 177 -10.57 -7.76 -11.72
CA HIS A 177 -9.31 -8.30 -12.23
C HIS A 177 -8.34 -8.74 -11.13
N ASP A 178 -8.87 -9.15 -9.97
CA ASP A 178 -8.10 -9.68 -8.84
C ASP A 178 -7.06 -8.70 -8.25
N VAL A 179 -7.25 -7.40 -8.42
CA VAL A 179 -6.47 -6.39 -7.71
C VAL A 179 -7.13 -6.11 -6.37
N GLN A 180 -6.41 -6.26 -5.28
CA GLN A 180 -6.91 -5.89 -3.96
C GLN A 180 -7.00 -4.38 -3.83
N VAL A 181 -8.17 -3.87 -3.50
CA VAL A 181 -8.44 -2.44 -3.42
C VAL A 181 -8.82 -2.04 -2.01
N THR A 182 -8.21 -0.97 -1.52
CA THR A 182 -8.62 -0.29 -0.29
C THR A 182 -8.59 1.21 -0.53
N ILE A 183 -9.64 1.90 -0.19
CA ILE A 183 -9.66 3.37 -0.15
C ILE A 183 -9.03 3.82 1.16
N ASN A 184 -8.08 4.77 1.09
CA ASN A 184 -7.65 5.57 2.22
C ASN A 184 -8.27 6.96 2.09
N MET A 185 -8.95 7.41 3.13
CA MET A 185 -9.61 8.70 3.17
C MET A 185 -9.16 9.49 4.40
N VAL A 186 -8.67 10.70 4.18
CA VAL A 186 -8.35 11.64 5.26
C VAL A 186 -9.64 12.36 5.64
N MET A 187 -10.05 12.18 6.88
CA MET A 187 -11.27 12.78 7.45
C MET A 187 -10.93 14.17 8.00
N VAL A 188 -11.16 15.21 7.21
CA VAL A 188 -10.91 16.59 7.65
C VAL A 188 -11.98 17.01 8.68
N PRO A 189 -11.63 17.61 9.83
CA PRO A 189 -12.61 17.93 10.88
C PRO A 189 -13.80 18.75 10.38
N ASP A 190 -13.55 19.80 9.61
CA ASP A 190 -14.61 20.70 9.10
C ASP A 190 -15.56 20.04 8.08
N TRP A 191 -15.13 18.91 7.50
CA TRP A 191 -15.89 18.20 6.47
C TRP A 191 -16.29 16.79 6.92
N PHE A 192 -16.15 16.47 8.19
CA PHE A 192 -16.24 15.11 8.69
C PHE A 192 -17.53 14.38 8.29
N GLU A 193 -18.71 15.01 8.47
CA GLU A 193 -19.99 14.38 8.14
C GLU A 193 -20.13 14.12 6.64
N ARG A 194 -19.77 15.09 5.80
CA ARG A 194 -19.76 14.90 4.34
C ARG A 194 -18.83 13.76 3.94
N ASP A 195 -17.65 13.74 4.53
CA ASP A 195 -16.63 12.72 4.21
C ASP A 195 -17.04 11.34 4.73
N TRP A 196 -17.78 11.29 5.84
CA TRP A 196 -18.38 10.05 6.33
C TRP A 196 -19.44 9.50 5.35
N GLU A 197 -20.32 10.34 4.82
CA GLU A 197 -21.30 9.96 3.80
C GLU A 197 -20.62 9.46 2.52
N ASN A 198 -19.55 10.11 2.09
CA ASN A 198 -18.75 9.65 0.97
C ASN A 198 -18.11 8.28 1.24
N ALA A 199 -17.61 8.05 2.45
CA ALA A 199 -17.07 6.75 2.83
C ALA A 199 -18.14 5.65 2.78
N LEU A 200 -19.36 5.94 3.25
CA LEU A 200 -20.51 5.03 3.16
C LEU A 200 -20.84 4.69 1.70
N PHE A 201 -20.87 5.68 0.81
CA PHE A 201 -21.13 5.49 -0.62
C PHE A 201 -20.20 4.44 -1.25
N PHE A 202 -18.89 4.49 -0.96
CA PHE A 202 -17.96 3.49 -1.48
C PHE A 202 -18.09 2.14 -0.79
N HIS A 203 -18.33 2.15 0.52
CA HIS A 203 -18.51 0.92 1.28
C HIS A 203 -19.73 0.12 0.80
N GLU A 204 -20.84 0.79 0.50
CA GLU A 204 -22.05 0.19 -0.06
C GLU A 204 -21.83 -0.41 -1.46
N GLN A 205 -20.86 0.08 -2.20
CA GLN A 205 -20.45 -0.50 -3.49
C GLN A 205 -19.44 -1.67 -3.34
N GLY A 206 -19.18 -2.15 -2.13
CA GLY A 206 -18.30 -3.30 -1.90
C GLY A 206 -16.82 -2.95 -1.88
N ILE A 207 -16.46 -1.68 -1.65
CA ILE A 207 -15.06 -1.24 -1.58
C ILE A 207 -14.68 -0.96 -0.12
N ASN A 208 -13.60 -1.58 0.35
CA ASN A 208 -13.07 -1.31 1.69
C ASN A 208 -12.59 0.13 1.82
N VAL A 209 -13.01 0.80 2.89
CA VAL A 209 -12.60 2.18 3.21
C VAL A 209 -11.90 2.21 4.56
N THR A 210 -10.69 2.77 4.58
CA THR A 210 -9.93 3.06 5.79
C THR A 210 -9.98 4.57 6.06
N LEU A 211 -10.55 4.94 7.19
CA LEU A 211 -10.61 6.32 7.64
C LEU A 211 -9.34 6.68 8.38
N LYS A 212 -8.77 7.83 8.08
CA LYS A 212 -7.57 8.35 8.73
C LYS A 212 -7.81 9.76 9.25
N PRO A 213 -7.40 10.07 10.48
CA PRO A 213 -7.42 11.45 10.92
C PRO A 213 -6.44 12.28 10.11
N GLN A 214 -6.75 13.56 9.93
CA GLN A 214 -5.81 14.50 9.35
C GLN A 214 -4.63 14.71 10.31
N SER A 215 -3.42 14.65 9.76
CA SER A 215 -2.20 14.99 10.49
C SER A 215 -1.82 16.44 10.28
N ASP A 216 -1.07 16.99 11.21
CA ASP A 216 -0.40 18.28 11.04
C ASP A 216 0.64 18.21 9.88
N PRO A 217 1.16 19.37 9.40
CA PRO A 217 2.14 19.39 8.30
C PRO A 217 3.43 18.64 8.59
N THR A 218 3.74 18.34 9.85
CA THR A 218 4.93 17.59 10.27
C THR A 218 4.68 16.09 10.40
N ALA A 219 3.43 15.65 10.21
CA ALA A 219 2.97 14.27 10.42
C ALA A 219 3.18 13.72 11.83
N SER A 220 3.35 14.61 12.82
CA SER A 220 3.67 14.22 14.20
C SER A 220 2.45 14.15 15.11
N ARG A 221 1.37 14.85 14.76
CA ARG A 221 0.15 14.92 15.56
C ARG A 221 -1.09 14.93 14.68
N VAL A 222 -2.19 14.43 15.26
CA VAL A 222 -3.53 14.64 14.70
C VAL A 222 -3.92 16.10 14.94
N VAL A 223 -4.53 16.73 13.93
CA VAL A 223 -5.02 18.11 14.10
C VAL A 223 -6.17 18.17 15.09
N GLU A 224 -6.38 19.33 15.69
CA GLU A 224 -7.53 19.61 16.54
C GLU A 224 -8.82 19.79 15.72
N GLY A 225 -9.97 19.87 16.40
CA GLY A 225 -11.26 20.18 15.77
C GLY A 225 -12.21 18.98 15.62
N TYR A 226 -11.76 17.76 15.92
CA TYR A 226 -12.65 16.60 15.97
C TYR A 226 -13.55 16.62 17.21
N ARG A 227 -14.84 16.35 17.03
CA ARG A 227 -15.76 16.10 18.14
C ARG A 227 -15.50 14.72 18.75
N PRO A 228 -15.92 14.46 20.01
CA PRO A 228 -15.76 13.14 20.63
C PRO A 228 -16.36 11.99 19.80
N GLU A 229 -17.52 12.22 19.18
CA GLU A 229 -18.17 11.24 18.28
C GLU A 229 -17.39 10.99 17.01
N ASP A 230 -16.70 11.99 16.45
CA ASP A 230 -15.83 11.83 15.26
C ASP A 230 -14.64 10.94 15.59
N LEU A 231 -13.99 11.19 16.73
CA LEU A 231 -12.89 10.37 17.21
C LEU A 231 -13.31 8.91 17.46
N LYS A 232 -14.53 8.71 17.97
CA LYS A 232 -15.09 7.37 18.15
C LYS A 232 -15.31 6.67 16.81
N ARG A 233 -15.84 7.37 15.78
CA ARG A 233 -16.01 6.83 14.43
C ARG A 233 -14.65 6.51 13.80
N LEU A 234 -13.65 7.38 13.95
CA LEU A 234 -12.29 7.12 13.47
C LEU A 234 -11.66 5.89 14.13
N HIS A 235 -11.85 5.75 15.44
CA HIS A 235 -11.33 4.60 16.19
C HIS A 235 -12.00 3.30 15.77
N ASN A 236 -13.32 3.28 15.59
CA ASN A 236 -14.06 2.10 15.17
C ASN A 236 -13.82 1.77 13.69
N GLY A 237 -13.57 2.80 12.86
CA GLY A 237 -13.44 2.65 11.41
C GLY A 237 -14.73 2.21 10.73
N MET A 238 -14.63 1.90 9.45
CA MET A 238 -15.69 1.23 8.69
C MET A 238 -15.57 -0.29 8.89
N PRO A 239 -16.69 -1.04 8.91
CA PRO A 239 -16.65 -2.49 8.90
C PRO A 239 -15.81 -2.99 7.71
N GLN A 240 -14.90 -3.93 7.95
CA GLN A 240 -14.13 -4.53 6.86
C GLN A 240 -15.02 -5.47 6.06
N LEU A 241 -15.07 -5.26 4.76
CA LEU A 241 -15.70 -6.20 3.84
C LEU A 241 -14.76 -7.39 3.64
N ALA A 242 -15.32 -8.58 3.57
CA ALA A 242 -14.54 -9.74 3.17
C ALA A 242 -13.98 -9.48 1.77
N TYR A 243 -12.65 -9.57 1.62
CA TYR A 243 -12.10 -9.65 0.28
C TYR A 243 -12.69 -10.92 -0.36
N THR A 244 -13.28 -10.77 -1.55
CA THR A 244 -13.57 -11.93 -2.39
C THR A 244 -12.27 -12.73 -2.49
N GLU A 245 -12.30 -14.01 -2.17
CA GLU A 245 -11.12 -14.86 -2.29
C GLU A 245 -10.51 -14.62 -3.66
N SER A 246 -9.25 -14.19 -3.66
CA SER A 246 -8.57 -13.91 -4.91
C SER A 246 -8.57 -15.18 -5.74
N LYS A 247 -9.17 -15.13 -6.92
CA LYS A 247 -9.16 -16.24 -7.88
C LYS A 247 -7.79 -16.45 -8.51
N ARG A 248 -6.79 -15.66 -8.12
CA ARG A 248 -5.43 -15.78 -8.66
C ARG A 248 -4.81 -17.11 -8.25
N LYS A 249 -4.16 -17.76 -9.19
CA LYS A 249 -3.44 -19.03 -9.02
C LYS A 249 -2.44 -19.05 -7.86
N TRP A 250 -2.00 -17.89 -7.34
CA TRP A 250 -1.11 -17.85 -6.18
C TRP A 250 -1.83 -18.18 -4.86
N ALA A 251 -3.14 -17.96 -4.76
CA ALA A 251 -3.93 -18.34 -3.59
C ALA A 251 -3.95 -19.87 -3.41
N ASP A 252 -3.88 -20.59 -4.52
CA ASP A 252 -3.91 -22.07 -4.58
C ASP A 252 -2.49 -22.68 -4.51
N ARG A 253 -1.44 -21.87 -4.57
CA ARG A 253 -0.07 -22.39 -4.41
C ARG A 253 0.11 -22.82 -2.96
N PRO A 254 0.64 -24.05 -2.74
CA PRO A 254 1.06 -24.44 -1.41
C PRO A 254 2.02 -23.38 -0.89
N ARG A 255 1.71 -22.79 0.24
CA ARG A 255 2.64 -21.88 0.91
C ARG A 255 3.94 -22.64 1.11
N PRO A 256 5.10 -22.04 0.78
CA PRO A 256 6.35 -22.71 1.05
C PRO A 256 6.33 -23.19 2.50
N SER A 257 6.42 -24.51 2.71
CA SER A 257 6.56 -25.05 4.05
C SER A 257 7.96 -24.68 4.52
N PHE A 258 8.06 -23.61 5.29
CA PHE A 258 9.28 -23.36 6.03
C PHE A 258 9.24 -24.19 7.31
N GLU A 259 10.23 -25.01 7.54
CA GLU A 259 10.61 -25.32 8.89
C GLU A 259 11.14 -24.01 9.49
N LEU A 260 10.33 -23.34 10.29
CA LEU A 260 10.78 -22.18 11.03
C LEU A 260 11.85 -22.64 12.01
N PRO A 261 13.02 -21.97 12.04
CA PRO A 261 13.96 -22.23 13.10
C PRO A 261 13.26 -22.07 14.45
N PRO A 262 13.59 -22.86 15.46
CA PRO A 262 12.90 -22.81 16.76
C PRO A 262 12.80 -21.41 17.38
N TYR A 263 13.79 -20.55 17.10
CA TYR A 263 13.82 -19.17 17.57
C TYR A 263 12.87 -18.22 16.85
N ALA A 264 12.28 -18.64 15.74
CA ALA A 264 11.30 -17.84 14.99
C ALA A 264 9.87 -18.03 15.51
N ILE A 265 9.69 -18.95 16.47
CA ILE A 265 8.41 -19.22 17.12
C ILE A 265 8.45 -18.50 18.47
N GLY A 266 7.54 -17.55 18.68
CA GLY A 266 7.40 -16.90 19.99
C GLY A 266 7.11 -17.92 21.09
N LYS A 267 7.55 -17.63 22.33
CA LYS A 267 7.34 -18.50 23.49
C LYS A 267 5.85 -18.73 23.82
N ASN A 268 4.94 -17.95 23.29
CA ASN A 268 3.49 -18.09 23.43
C ASN A 268 2.84 -18.29 22.07
N ASP A 269 2.24 -19.44 21.85
CA ASP A 269 1.44 -19.73 20.65
C ASP A 269 0.30 -18.73 20.41
N ASN A 270 -0.10 -17.97 21.43
CA ASN A 270 -1.14 -16.95 21.40
C ASN A 270 -0.60 -15.51 21.16
N SER A 271 0.69 -15.32 20.93
CA SER A 271 1.30 -13.99 20.76
C SER A 271 1.47 -13.57 19.31
N VAL A 272 0.93 -14.34 18.38
CA VAL A 272 0.81 -13.95 16.96
C VAL A 272 -0.51 -13.21 16.83
N PRO A 273 -0.51 -11.89 16.51
CA PRO A 273 -1.73 -11.12 16.28
C PRO A 273 -2.46 -11.58 15.04
#